data_06b3631dce7f4eae503eb9051087bde9
#
_entry.id   06b3631dce7f4eae503eb9051087bde9
#
_cell.length_a   1.000
_cell.length_b   1.000
_cell.length_c   1.000
_cell.angle_alpha   90.00
_cell.angle_beta   90.00
_cell.angle_gamma   90.00
#
_symmetry.space_group_name_H-M   'P 1'
#
loop_
_entity.id
_entity.type
_entity.pdbx_description
1 polymer ?
#
loop_
_entity_poly.entity_id
_entity_poly.type
_entity_poly.pdbx_seq_one_letter_code
_entity_poly.pdbx_strand_id
1 'polypeptide(L)'
;MFKININHRTRIIALFLITVISYGFYNAYIPITDPVESNYVLSAITMLTHNSWISPMIYDHVWYDKPPLTYWALMICYKLFGISDFVSRIPNTLIAGASVSLMYHMVYRIKQSVPVAVTSAILLMSTLQFWYISHAVITDGFLFFFSLAIFGYAYLAFTNNDKSSMMKAYIAAAFAVLTKGPIGLLLPGLILLVFMVLQKYIKTNKDEVSLLRNLKIAFTPLGIVLFFAIATPWYIAMYSIHGQDFISGFLGLQNVGRALVSEHPKFDVWYYYLIITPLALLPWTPVVIYQLRKLNWKESFNLLGGIWFVIILLFYSIVATKYLTYTLPAIIPCIIWGSEAIVNLLFNPNLSKYCTSLVTLPFGIYTCILGIGVAVSASDYILEYMIIVSIGALIFKIARHYIRTYSQLTLLFLLPILALYSATTISVTPILTSQSGIQFTSYIENTNQPVFVYGGYYTSVVYYTKHIPTQVYLNKTDDERWAKARNIMPTITKDEFLDQLPNESNAIVIVPNRNIKDFESSPAAVITKPLGKTNGATIYKVQNNISF
;
A
#
# COMPACT_ATOMS: atom_id res chain seq x y z
N MET A 1 28.24 3.78 32.25
CA MET A 1 27.06 3.62 31.35
C MET A 1 27.26 4.48 30.10
N PHE A 2 27.61 3.88 28.97
CA PHE A 2 27.94 4.61 27.74
C PHE A 2 26.71 5.41 27.25
N LYS A 3 26.75 6.75 27.34
CA LYS A 3 25.84 7.63 26.60
C LYS A 3 26.26 7.54 25.13
N ILE A 4 25.64 6.61 24.39
CA ILE A 4 25.80 6.59 22.93
C ILE A 4 25.08 7.83 22.40
N ASN A 5 25.84 8.87 22.14
CA ASN A 5 25.30 10.10 21.56
C ASN A 5 25.19 9.90 20.04
N ILE A 6 24.11 9.22 19.62
CA ILE A 6 23.83 8.98 18.20
C ILE A 6 23.44 10.31 17.56
N ASN A 7 24.15 10.74 16.53
CA ASN A 7 23.84 11.98 15.82
C ASN A 7 22.58 11.83 14.92
N HIS A 8 22.04 12.94 14.44
CA HIS A 8 20.82 12.97 13.64
C HIS A 8 20.94 12.15 12.34
N ARG A 9 22.07 12.26 11.64
CA ARG A 9 22.31 11.51 10.38
C ARG A 9 22.38 10.00 10.61
N THR A 10 23.08 9.59 11.66
CA THR A 10 23.18 8.16 12.03
C THR A 10 21.81 7.56 12.35
N ARG A 11 20.92 8.32 13.03
CA ARG A 11 19.53 7.84 13.27
C ARG A 11 18.74 7.66 11.97
N ILE A 12 18.84 8.58 11.03
CA ILE A 12 18.20 8.47 9.71
C ILE A 12 18.66 7.20 9.00
N ILE A 13 19.99 7.00 8.92
CA ILE A 13 20.58 5.82 8.25
C ILE A 13 20.18 4.53 8.99
N ALA A 14 20.26 4.52 10.31
CA ALA A 14 19.90 3.34 11.10
C ALA A 14 18.42 2.96 10.92
N LEU A 15 17.50 3.92 10.97
CA LEU A 15 16.06 3.68 10.75
C LEU A 15 15.81 3.17 9.33
N PHE A 16 16.49 3.73 8.32
CA PHE A 16 16.40 3.23 6.95
C PHE A 16 16.85 1.78 6.86
N LEU A 17 18.05 1.46 7.33
CA LEU A 17 18.60 0.11 7.24
C LEU A 17 17.79 -0.90 8.04
N ILE A 18 17.36 -0.56 9.27
CA ILE A 18 16.52 -1.44 10.10
C ILE A 18 15.21 -1.74 9.37
N THR A 19 14.56 -0.74 8.78
CA THR A 19 13.31 -0.95 8.05
C THR A 19 13.53 -1.82 6.81
N VAL A 20 14.55 -1.51 6.00
CA VAL A 20 14.84 -2.27 4.77
C VAL A 20 15.18 -3.73 5.09
N ILE A 21 16.00 -3.97 6.11
CA ILE A 21 16.37 -5.33 6.49
C ILE A 21 15.16 -6.10 7.04
N SER A 22 14.40 -5.49 7.98
CA SER A 22 13.27 -6.17 8.60
C SER A 22 12.14 -6.46 7.61
N TYR A 23 11.83 -5.54 6.69
CA TYR A 23 10.77 -5.71 5.69
C TYR A 23 11.24 -6.55 4.49
N GLY A 24 12.52 -6.48 4.14
CA GLY A 24 13.08 -7.26 3.04
C GLY A 24 13.24 -8.76 3.35
N PHE A 25 13.37 -9.11 4.63
CA PHE A 25 13.77 -10.45 5.06
C PHE A 25 12.88 -11.57 4.50
N TYR A 26 11.56 -11.37 4.45
CA TYR A 26 10.59 -12.37 3.97
C TYR A 26 10.09 -12.15 2.54
N ASN A 27 10.53 -11.12 1.85
CA ASN A 27 10.02 -10.78 0.51
C ASN A 27 10.16 -11.90 -0.53
N ALA A 28 11.13 -12.81 -0.35
CA ALA A 28 11.33 -13.97 -1.23
C ALA A 28 10.24 -15.06 -1.07
N TYR A 29 9.58 -15.10 0.08
CA TYR A 29 8.57 -16.11 0.41
C TYR A 29 7.13 -15.65 0.18
N ILE A 30 6.94 -14.37 -0.08
CA ILE A 30 5.63 -13.78 -0.36
C ILE A 30 5.40 -13.82 -1.87
N PRO A 31 4.44 -14.62 -2.36
CA PRO A 31 4.17 -14.70 -3.79
C PRO A 31 3.52 -13.41 -4.32
N ILE A 32 3.64 -13.16 -5.62
CA ILE A 32 2.90 -12.11 -6.30
C ILE A 32 1.42 -12.46 -6.32
N THR A 33 0.58 -11.57 -5.81
CA THR A 33 -0.86 -11.77 -5.65
C THR A 33 -1.68 -11.14 -6.78
N ASP A 34 -2.89 -11.65 -6.97
CA ASP A 34 -3.85 -11.18 -7.97
C ASP A 34 -4.87 -10.20 -7.39
N PRO A 35 -5.39 -9.30 -8.24
CA PRO A 35 -4.90 -8.94 -9.57
C PRO A 35 -3.95 -7.73 -9.56
N VAL A 36 -3.82 -7.02 -8.42
CA VAL A 36 -3.21 -5.69 -8.41
C VAL A 36 -1.69 -5.77 -8.54
N GLU A 37 -1.02 -6.58 -7.69
CA GLU A 37 0.43 -6.72 -7.75
C GLU A 37 0.88 -7.31 -9.08
N SER A 38 0.21 -8.38 -9.54
CA SER A 38 0.55 -9.06 -10.79
C SER A 38 0.44 -8.12 -12.00
N ASN A 39 -0.54 -7.21 -12.03
CA ASN A 39 -0.64 -6.20 -13.08
C ASN A 39 0.56 -5.26 -13.10
N TYR A 40 1.05 -4.79 -11.94
CA TYR A 40 2.25 -3.93 -11.90
C TYR A 40 3.50 -4.67 -12.35
N VAL A 41 3.67 -5.90 -11.86
CA VAL A 41 4.83 -6.74 -12.18
C VAL A 41 4.86 -7.06 -13.68
N LEU A 42 3.74 -7.55 -14.23
CA LEU A 42 3.64 -7.88 -15.65
C LEU A 42 3.80 -6.64 -16.54
N SER A 43 3.22 -5.50 -16.14
CA SER A 43 3.42 -4.26 -16.90
C SER A 43 4.89 -3.87 -16.95
N ALA A 44 5.59 -3.92 -15.82
CA ALA A 44 7.02 -3.60 -15.79
C ALA A 44 7.86 -4.59 -16.61
N ILE A 45 7.52 -5.88 -16.60
CA ILE A 45 8.17 -6.92 -17.42
C ILE A 45 7.92 -6.64 -18.90
N THR A 46 6.67 -6.42 -19.31
CA THR A 46 6.33 -6.15 -20.71
C THR A 46 7.00 -4.86 -21.21
N MET A 47 6.99 -3.80 -20.41
CA MET A 47 7.73 -2.57 -20.73
C MET A 47 9.23 -2.82 -20.91
N LEU A 48 9.83 -3.64 -20.06
CA LEU A 48 11.25 -3.96 -20.13
C LEU A 48 11.59 -4.81 -21.37
N THR A 49 10.78 -5.80 -21.70
CA THR A 49 10.99 -6.66 -22.88
C THR A 49 10.84 -5.90 -24.20
N HIS A 50 9.89 -4.95 -24.26
CA HIS A 50 9.69 -4.07 -25.43
C HIS A 50 10.59 -2.82 -25.42
N ASN A 51 11.45 -2.67 -24.41
CA ASN A 51 12.26 -1.46 -24.20
C ASN A 51 11.41 -0.16 -24.19
N SER A 52 10.16 -0.25 -23.73
CA SER A 52 9.20 0.87 -23.66
C SER A 52 9.26 1.56 -22.30
N TRP A 53 9.98 2.70 -22.22
CA TRP A 53 10.08 3.49 -20.98
C TRP A 53 8.97 4.54 -20.82
N ILE A 54 8.20 4.80 -21.86
CA ILE A 54 7.16 5.84 -21.88
C ILE A 54 5.78 5.21 -21.68
N SER A 55 5.41 4.22 -22.51
CA SER A 55 4.09 3.63 -22.55
C SER A 55 4.01 2.41 -21.62
N PRO A 56 3.24 2.45 -20.52
CA PRO A 56 2.92 1.26 -19.76
C PRO A 56 2.21 0.25 -20.64
N MET A 57 2.60 -1.01 -20.56
CA MET A 57 2.09 -2.10 -21.37
C MET A 57 1.85 -3.35 -20.54
N ILE A 58 0.84 -4.16 -20.92
CA ILE A 58 0.61 -5.49 -20.37
C ILE A 58 0.07 -6.39 -21.50
N TYR A 59 0.55 -7.61 -21.65
CA TYR A 59 0.17 -8.55 -22.73
C TYR A 59 0.23 -7.92 -24.13
N ASP A 60 1.28 -7.12 -24.40
CA ASP A 60 1.49 -6.40 -25.67
C ASP A 60 0.47 -5.27 -25.97
N HIS A 61 -0.42 -4.97 -25.02
CA HIS A 61 -1.36 -3.86 -25.10
C HIS A 61 -0.93 -2.68 -24.22
N VAL A 62 -1.25 -1.45 -24.65
CA VAL A 62 -1.01 -0.25 -23.84
C VAL A 62 -1.96 -0.24 -22.65
N TRP A 63 -1.39 0.06 -21.47
CA TRP A 63 -2.08 0.00 -20.18
C TRP A 63 -2.15 1.37 -19.50
N TYR A 64 -3.29 2.05 -19.59
CA TYR A 64 -3.45 3.41 -19.08
C TYR A 64 -3.84 3.50 -17.59
N ASP A 65 -3.45 2.53 -16.76
CA ASP A 65 -3.90 2.49 -15.36
C ASP A 65 -3.19 3.52 -14.48
N LYS A 66 -1.85 3.57 -14.52
CA LYS A 66 -1.04 4.45 -13.67
C LYS A 66 0.10 5.11 -14.43
N PRO A 67 0.59 6.28 -13.92
CA PRO A 67 1.82 6.90 -14.38
C PRO A 67 3.05 6.05 -14.10
N PRO A 68 4.22 6.38 -14.67
CA PRO A 68 5.31 5.42 -14.89
C PRO A 68 6.22 5.16 -13.70
N LEU A 69 6.19 5.97 -12.62
CA LEU A 69 7.25 5.97 -11.61
C LEU A 69 7.46 4.59 -10.97
N THR A 70 6.37 3.90 -10.62
CA THR A 70 6.46 2.56 -10.01
C THR A 70 6.95 1.52 -11.03
N TYR A 71 6.51 1.60 -12.28
CA TYR A 71 7.01 0.73 -13.35
C TYR A 71 8.50 0.95 -13.60
N TRP A 72 8.97 2.20 -13.66
CA TRP A 72 10.40 2.52 -13.81
C TRP A 72 11.23 1.95 -12.66
N ALA A 73 10.75 2.07 -11.43
CA ALA A 73 11.45 1.50 -10.27
C ALA A 73 11.58 -0.03 -10.38
N LEU A 74 10.50 -0.72 -10.79
CA LEU A 74 10.50 -2.17 -11.05
C LEU A 74 11.44 -2.53 -12.20
N MET A 75 11.36 -1.84 -13.36
CA MET A 75 12.20 -2.08 -14.52
C MET A 75 13.70 -1.94 -14.20
N ILE A 76 14.07 -0.92 -13.42
CA ILE A 76 15.45 -0.73 -12.97
C ILE A 76 15.90 -1.91 -12.11
N CYS A 77 15.09 -2.33 -11.14
CA CYS A 77 15.40 -3.46 -10.29
C CYS A 77 15.51 -4.77 -11.11
N TYR A 78 14.59 -5.01 -12.04
CA TYR A 78 14.63 -6.19 -12.90
C TYR A 78 15.85 -6.22 -13.83
N LYS A 79 16.25 -5.05 -14.35
CA LYS A 79 17.45 -4.94 -15.18
C LYS A 79 18.74 -5.20 -14.40
N LEU A 80 18.78 -4.84 -13.12
CA LEU A 80 19.98 -4.99 -12.27
C LEU A 80 20.08 -6.36 -11.61
N PHE A 81 18.94 -6.92 -11.16
CA PHE A 81 18.91 -8.09 -10.28
C PHE A 81 18.12 -9.28 -10.84
N GLY A 82 17.55 -9.16 -12.05
CA GLY A 82 16.67 -10.17 -12.63
C GLY A 82 15.24 -10.11 -12.07
N ILE A 83 14.36 -10.97 -12.62
CA ILE A 83 12.94 -11.01 -12.28
C ILE A 83 12.73 -12.10 -11.23
N SER A 84 12.21 -11.72 -10.06
CA SER A 84 11.79 -12.63 -8.98
C SER A 84 10.83 -11.93 -8.02
N ASP A 85 10.15 -12.70 -7.17
CA ASP A 85 9.24 -12.17 -6.14
C ASP A 85 9.96 -11.22 -5.19
N PHE A 86 11.18 -11.57 -4.80
CA PHE A 86 12.04 -10.71 -3.96
C PHE A 86 12.37 -9.39 -4.65
N VAL A 87 12.85 -9.45 -5.90
CA VAL A 87 13.26 -8.25 -6.65
C VAL A 87 12.07 -7.34 -6.94
N SER A 88 10.89 -7.92 -7.20
CA SER A 88 9.64 -7.17 -7.39
C SER A 88 9.29 -6.29 -6.18
N ARG A 89 9.68 -6.68 -4.98
CA ARG A 89 9.38 -5.96 -3.73
C ARG A 89 10.48 -4.99 -3.28
N ILE A 90 11.67 -5.04 -3.89
CA ILE A 90 12.78 -4.12 -3.55
C ILE A 90 12.35 -2.65 -3.60
N PRO A 91 11.68 -2.14 -4.67
CA PRO A 91 11.29 -0.74 -4.73
C PRO A 91 10.42 -0.30 -3.54
N ASN A 92 9.40 -1.10 -3.19
CA ASN A 92 8.49 -0.78 -2.09
C ASN A 92 9.18 -0.88 -0.72
N THR A 93 10.09 -1.84 -0.53
CA THR A 93 10.90 -1.96 0.68
C THR A 93 11.83 -0.76 0.88
N LEU A 94 12.49 -0.30 -0.19
CA LEU A 94 13.36 0.88 -0.14
C LEU A 94 12.57 2.15 0.16
N ILE A 95 11.40 2.33 -0.46
CA ILE A 95 10.54 3.49 -0.22
C ILE A 95 9.94 3.47 1.19
N ALA A 96 9.69 2.27 1.76
CA ALA A 96 9.28 2.13 3.16
C ALA A 96 10.39 2.59 4.11
N GLY A 97 11.63 2.16 3.90
CA GLY A 97 12.78 2.64 4.67
C GLY A 97 12.96 4.16 4.56
N ALA A 98 12.83 4.70 3.36
CA ALA A 98 12.87 6.14 3.11
C ALA A 98 11.72 6.87 3.83
N SER A 99 10.50 6.31 3.86
CA SER A 99 9.33 6.88 4.54
C SER A 99 9.53 6.95 6.05
N VAL A 100 10.04 5.88 6.67
CA VAL A 100 10.33 5.84 8.10
C VAL A 100 11.42 6.85 8.48
N SER A 101 12.48 6.93 7.68
CA SER A 101 13.56 7.90 7.88
C SER A 101 13.08 9.34 7.69
N LEU A 102 12.24 9.58 6.68
CA LEU A 102 11.62 10.88 6.43
C LEU A 102 10.66 11.27 7.55
N MET A 103 9.85 10.33 8.07
CA MET A 103 8.97 10.56 9.21
C MET A 103 9.79 11.04 10.42
N TYR A 104 10.86 10.31 10.78
CA TYR A 104 11.78 10.76 11.84
C TYR A 104 12.32 12.17 11.57
N HIS A 105 12.82 12.42 10.37
CA HIS A 105 13.42 13.70 10.01
C HIS A 105 12.41 14.85 10.11
N MET A 106 11.22 14.68 9.54
CA MET A 106 10.18 15.72 9.55
C MET A 106 9.67 16.00 10.97
N VAL A 107 9.38 14.95 11.74
CA VAL A 107 8.91 15.13 13.12
C VAL A 107 9.98 15.79 13.99
N TYR A 108 11.26 15.43 13.82
CA TYR A 108 12.35 16.11 14.49
C TYR A 108 12.41 17.61 14.13
N ARG A 109 12.28 17.95 12.84
CA ARG A 109 12.28 19.35 12.38
C ARG A 109 11.07 20.13 12.86
N ILE A 110 9.91 19.52 12.97
CA ILE A 110 8.64 20.17 13.35
C ILE A 110 8.52 20.28 14.87
N LYS A 111 8.77 19.21 15.61
CA LYS A 111 8.55 19.13 17.06
C LYS A 111 9.80 19.38 17.91
N GLN A 112 10.99 19.45 17.29
CA GLN A 112 12.30 19.65 17.95
C GLN A 112 12.52 18.66 19.12
N SER A 113 11.98 17.45 19.00
CA SER A 113 12.02 16.42 20.04
C SER A 113 12.47 15.07 19.43
N VAL A 114 13.67 14.64 19.84
CA VAL A 114 14.20 13.31 19.43
C VAL A 114 13.29 12.17 19.89
N PRO A 115 12.78 12.14 21.14
CA PRO A 115 11.88 11.08 21.57
C PRO A 115 10.62 10.97 20.71
N VAL A 116 9.95 12.08 20.43
CA VAL A 116 8.74 12.10 19.59
C VAL A 116 9.07 11.64 18.18
N ALA A 117 10.17 12.12 17.60
CA ALA A 117 10.58 11.75 16.25
C ALA A 117 10.91 10.25 16.11
N VAL A 118 11.67 9.69 17.05
CA VAL A 118 11.99 8.25 17.06
C VAL A 118 10.72 7.42 17.27
N THR A 119 9.88 7.81 18.22
CA THR A 119 8.60 7.12 18.47
C THR A 119 7.70 7.16 17.22
N SER A 120 7.64 8.29 16.50
CA SER A 120 6.87 8.37 15.25
C SER A 120 7.37 7.39 14.18
N ALA A 121 8.67 7.24 14.03
CA ALA A 121 9.26 6.27 13.11
C ALA A 121 8.88 4.83 13.49
N ILE A 122 8.95 4.50 14.79
CA ILE A 122 8.59 3.17 15.31
C ILE A 122 7.08 2.90 15.14
N LEU A 123 6.24 3.86 15.48
CA LEU A 123 4.78 3.72 15.30
C LEU A 123 4.44 3.48 13.82
N LEU A 124 5.06 4.24 12.92
CA LEU A 124 4.86 4.04 11.49
C LEU A 124 5.24 2.63 11.05
N MET A 125 6.45 2.16 11.39
CA MET A 125 6.91 0.80 11.09
C MET A 125 5.97 -0.28 11.62
N SER A 126 5.32 -0.03 12.75
CA SER A 126 4.47 -1.00 13.44
C SER A 126 2.98 -0.85 13.12
N THR A 127 2.60 0.06 12.27
CA THR A 127 1.21 0.25 11.85
C THR A 127 0.81 -0.79 10.81
N LEU A 128 -0.33 -1.46 11.00
CA LEU A 128 -0.79 -2.57 10.16
C LEU A 128 -0.88 -2.21 8.68
N GLN A 129 -1.47 -1.07 8.34
CA GLN A 129 -1.62 -0.66 6.94
C GLN A 129 -0.27 -0.32 6.29
N PHE A 130 0.64 0.32 7.02
CA PHE A 130 1.96 0.63 6.49
C PHE A 130 2.79 -0.64 6.26
N TRP A 131 2.69 -1.61 7.18
CA TRP A 131 3.30 -2.93 6.99
C TRP A 131 2.80 -3.60 5.70
N TYR A 132 1.47 -3.69 5.52
CA TYR A 132 0.86 -4.29 4.33
C TYR A 132 1.37 -3.65 3.04
N ILE A 133 1.32 -2.32 2.95
CA ILE A 133 1.70 -1.58 1.74
C ILE A 133 3.21 -1.69 1.45
N SER A 134 4.01 -1.81 2.49
CA SER A 134 5.47 -1.93 2.33
C SER A 134 5.91 -3.27 1.74
N HIS A 135 5.06 -4.30 1.84
CA HIS A 135 5.28 -5.61 1.24
C HIS A 135 4.53 -5.80 -0.09
N ALA A 136 3.55 -4.96 -0.40
CA ALA A 136 2.78 -5.05 -1.63
C ALA A 136 3.46 -4.30 -2.79
N VAL A 137 3.42 -4.87 -4.00
CA VAL A 137 3.95 -4.23 -5.22
C VAL A 137 2.88 -3.30 -5.80
N ILE A 138 2.71 -2.13 -5.17
CA ILE A 138 1.68 -1.14 -5.53
C ILE A 138 2.22 0.29 -5.42
N THR A 139 1.51 1.24 -6.02
CA THR A 139 1.90 2.67 -6.04
C THR A 139 1.74 3.39 -4.70
N ASP A 140 0.96 2.83 -3.77
CA ASP A 140 0.53 3.53 -2.56
C ASP A 140 1.68 3.83 -1.59
N GLY A 141 2.69 2.97 -1.53
CA GLY A 141 3.92 3.23 -0.75
C GLY A 141 4.68 4.46 -1.24
N PHE A 142 4.80 4.62 -2.56
CA PHE A 142 5.41 5.80 -3.17
C PHE A 142 4.57 7.05 -2.91
N LEU A 143 3.26 6.98 -3.10
CA LEU A 143 2.36 8.10 -2.82
C LEU A 143 2.42 8.52 -1.34
N PHE A 144 2.52 7.58 -0.42
CA PHE A 144 2.68 7.87 1.01
C PHE A 144 3.97 8.65 1.28
N PHE A 145 5.10 8.19 0.74
CA PHE A 145 6.40 8.86 0.88
C PHE A 145 6.33 10.31 0.38
N PHE A 146 5.81 10.51 -0.82
CA PHE A 146 5.70 11.85 -1.39
C PHE A 146 4.68 12.72 -0.63
N SER A 147 3.57 12.16 -0.17
CA SER A 147 2.59 12.87 0.67
C SER A 147 3.23 13.34 1.98
N LEU A 148 4.01 12.48 2.64
CA LEU A 148 4.77 12.85 3.84
C LEU A 148 5.77 13.97 3.56
N ALA A 149 6.47 13.92 2.42
CA ALA A 149 7.40 14.96 2.00
C ALA A 149 6.68 16.29 1.72
N ILE A 150 5.56 16.27 0.99
CA ILE A 150 4.74 17.46 0.74
C ILE A 150 4.26 18.06 2.06
N PHE A 151 3.65 17.22 2.94
CA PHE A 151 3.15 17.63 4.25
C PHE A 151 4.24 18.30 5.11
N GLY A 152 5.40 17.62 5.25
CA GLY A 152 6.49 18.11 6.09
C GLY A 152 7.15 19.37 5.53
N TYR A 153 7.50 19.38 4.25
CA TYR A 153 8.21 20.52 3.64
C TYR A 153 7.31 21.74 3.46
N ALA A 154 6.03 21.56 3.09
CA ALA A 154 5.10 22.69 2.99
C ALA A 154 4.85 23.33 4.38
N TYR A 155 4.69 22.51 5.44
CA TYR A 155 4.55 23.01 6.79
C TYR A 155 5.80 23.84 7.22
N LEU A 156 7.00 23.28 6.99
CA LEU A 156 8.26 23.99 7.29
C LEU A 156 8.41 25.27 6.46
N ALA A 157 7.96 25.26 5.20
CA ALA A 157 7.99 26.44 4.35
C ALA A 157 7.13 27.57 4.91
N PHE A 158 5.91 27.27 5.35
CA PHE A 158 5.00 28.28 5.91
C PHE A 158 5.44 28.78 7.28
N THR A 159 5.93 27.88 8.16
CA THR A 159 6.34 28.28 9.52
C THR A 159 7.64 29.06 9.53
N ASN A 160 8.61 28.67 8.69
CA ASN A 160 9.96 29.26 8.68
C ASN A 160 10.14 30.33 7.57
N ASN A 161 9.08 30.64 6.79
CA ASN A 161 9.17 31.51 5.60
C ASN A 161 10.26 31.02 4.60
N ASP A 162 10.37 29.70 4.40
CA ASP A 162 11.45 29.06 3.64
C ASP A 162 11.00 28.58 2.27
N LYS A 163 11.35 29.34 1.23
CA LYS A 163 11.09 28.99 -0.18
C LYS A 163 11.80 27.69 -0.60
N SER A 164 12.96 27.36 -0.01
CA SER A 164 13.69 26.12 -0.34
C SER A 164 12.89 24.88 0.08
N SER A 165 12.27 24.92 1.25
CA SER A 165 11.35 23.86 1.68
C SER A 165 10.13 23.76 0.75
N MET A 166 9.56 24.87 0.28
CA MET A 166 8.46 24.83 -0.68
C MET A 166 8.87 24.21 -2.03
N MET A 167 10.08 24.50 -2.52
CA MET A 167 10.60 23.85 -3.73
C MET A 167 10.69 22.33 -3.58
N LYS A 168 11.14 21.84 -2.41
CA LYS A 168 11.17 20.40 -2.11
C LYS A 168 9.76 19.80 -2.08
N ALA A 169 8.77 20.54 -1.55
CA ALA A 169 7.37 20.12 -1.60
C ALA A 169 6.86 19.99 -3.04
N TYR A 170 7.21 20.93 -3.94
CA TYR A 170 6.85 20.85 -5.36
C TYR A 170 7.53 19.69 -6.09
N ILE A 171 8.80 19.41 -5.81
CA ILE A 171 9.50 18.23 -6.34
C ILE A 171 8.79 16.95 -5.89
N ALA A 172 8.45 16.86 -4.60
CA ALA A 172 7.70 15.72 -4.08
C ALA A 172 6.32 15.59 -4.73
N ALA A 173 5.61 16.70 -4.96
CA ALA A 173 4.32 16.71 -5.66
C ALA A 173 4.44 16.25 -7.11
N ALA A 174 5.50 16.62 -7.82
CA ALA A 174 5.77 16.16 -9.19
C ALA A 174 5.93 14.63 -9.24
N PHE A 175 6.72 14.06 -8.33
CA PHE A 175 6.86 12.60 -8.23
C PHE A 175 5.57 11.92 -7.74
N ALA A 176 4.77 12.56 -6.87
CA ALA A 176 3.45 12.04 -6.49
C ALA A 176 2.50 11.96 -7.70
N VAL A 177 2.54 12.96 -8.59
CA VAL A 177 1.78 12.96 -9.85
C VAL A 177 2.29 11.88 -10.79
N LEU A 178 3.59 11.66 -10.91
CA LEU A 178 4.17 10.55 -11.69
C LEU A 178 3.92 9.17 -11.05
N THR A 179 3.44 9.12 -9.81
CA THR A 179 3.07 7.87 -9.12
C THR A 179 1.60 7.51 -9.33
N LYS A 180 0.68 8.44 -9.09
CA LYS A 180 -0.76 8.14 -9.04
C LYS A 180 -1.64 9.13 -9.81
N GLY A 181 -1.04 10.01 -10.59
CA GLY A 181 -1.75 11.00 -11.41
C GLY A 181 -2.10 12.29 -10.66
N PRO A 182 -3.06 13.06 -11.18
CA PRO A 182 -3.39 14.40 -10.69
C PRO A 182 -3.70 14.49 -9.20
N ILE A 183 -4.20 13.40 -8.59
CA ILE A 183 -4.53 13.32 -7.17
C ILE A 183 -3.32 13.59 -6.27
N GLY A 184 -2.10 13.27 -6.75
CA GLY A 184 -0.85 13.54 -6.05
C GLY A 184 -0.55 15.02 -5.81
N LEU A 185 -1.16 15.93 -6.58
CA LEU A 185 -1.07 17.38 -6.38
C LEU A 185 -2.37 17.97 -5.86
N LEU A 186 -3.53 17.58 -6.45
CA LEU A 186 -4.81 18.23 -6.21
C LEU A 186 -5.25 18.10 -4.76
N LEU A 187 -5.13 16.90 -4.18
CA LEU A 187 -5.56 16.67 -2.80
C LEU A 187 -4.64 17.37 -1.78
N PRO A 188 -3.30 17.24 -1.82
CA PRO A 188 -2.41 18.04 -0.99
C PRO A 188 -2.59 19.56 -1.19
N GLY A 189 -2.75 20.00 -2.43
CA GLY A 189 -2.98 21.41 -2.75
C GLY A 189 -4.26 21.97 -2.10
N LEU A 190 -5.36 21.23 -2.17
CA LEU A 190 -6.61 21.57 -1.49
C LEU A 190 -6.43 21.67 0.03
N ILE A 191 -5.76 20.69 0.64
CA ILE A 191 -5.49 20.65 2.08
C ILE A 191 -4.69 21.88 2.51
N LEU A 192 -3.62 22.20 1.77
CA LEU A 192 -2.77 23.37 2.09
C LEU A 192 -3.51 24.69 1.88
N LEU A 193 -4.37 24.78 0.87
CA LEU A 193 -5.21 25.96 0.65
C LEU A 193 -6.18 26.17 1.82
N VAL A 194 -6.90 25.12 2.22
CA VAL A 194 -7.82 25.16 3.37
C VAL A 194 -7.05 25.52 4.66
N PHE A 195 -5.86 24.96 4.85
CA PHE A 195 -5.01 25.31 5.98
C PHE A 195 -4.63 26.79 5.99
N MET A 196 -4.17 27.34 4.87
CA MET A 196 -3.79 28.76 4.77
C MET A 196 -4.97 29.69 5.10
N VAL A 197 -6.19 29.31 4.64
CA VAL A 197 -7.40 30.09 4.91
C VAL A 197 -7.79 30.00 6.39
N LEU A 198 -7.87 28.78 6.95
CA LEU A 198 -8.29 28.59 8.34
C LEU A 198 -7.28 29.14 9.36
N GLN A 199 -6.00 29.09 9.06
CA GLN A 199 -4.94 29.64 9.92
C GLN A 199 -5.12 31.15 10.18
N LYS A 200 -5.71 31.89 9.21
CA LYS A 200 -6.04 33.30 9.36
C LYS A 200 -7.13 33.53 10.41
N TYR A 201 -8.13 32.64 10.50
CA TYR A 201 -9.29 32.81 11.38
C TYR A 201 -9.05 32.19 12.76
N ILE A 202 -8.39 31.05 12.82
CA ILE A 202 -8.00 30.41 14.07
C ILE A 202 -6.67 31.03 14.47
N LYS A 203 -6.69 32.14 15.27
CA LYS A 203 -5.47 32.79 15.78
C LYS A 203 -4.57 31.75 16.44
N THR A 204 -3.69 31.14 15.63
CA THR A 204 -2.66 30.20 16.11
C THR A 204 -1.62 31.03 16.89
N ASN A 205 -1.22 30.57 18.07
CA ASN A 205 -0.29 31.25 18.93
C ASN A 205 0.96 31.73 18.19
N LYS A 206 1.26 33.02 18.36
CA LYS A 206 2.47 33.76 17.98
C LYS A 206 2.59 34.09 16.50
N ASP A 207 2.62 35.36 16.25
CA ASP A 207 2.84 36.10 15.01
C ASP A 207 1.64 36.13 14.05
N GLU A 208 1.32 37.33 13.58
CA GLU A 208 0.35 37.55 12.51
C GLU A 208 0.71 36.74 11.27
N VAL A 209 0.16 35.53 11.17
CA VAL A 209 0.34 34.69 9.98
C VAL A 209 -0.45 35.32 8.85
N SER A 210 0.22 36.10 8.02
CA SER A 210 -0.38 36.74 6.87
C SER A 210 -0.68 35.69 5.79
N LEU A 211 -1.96 35.56 5.41
CA LEU A 211 -2.38 34.76 4.26
C LEU A 211 -1.58 35.13 3.00
N LEU A 212 -1.31 36.43 2.78
CA LEU A 212 -0.51 36.91 1.65
C LEU A 212 0.93 36.39 1.69
N ARG A 213 1.54 36.30 2.87
CA ARG A 213 2.88 35.70 3.03
C ARG A 213 2.86 34.24 2.64
N ASN A 214 1.91 33.47 3.13
CA ASN A 214 1.81 32.03 2.82
C ASN A 214 1.50 31.80 1.34
N LEU A 215 0.67 32.64 0.71
CA LEU A 215 0.44 32.59 -0.73
C LEU A 215 1.71 32.90 -1.52
N LYS A 216 2.51 33.92 -1.14
CA LYS A 216 3.80 34.21 -1.78
C LYS A 216 4.79 33.04 -1.68
N ILE A 217 4.75 32.27 -0.59
CA ILE A 217 5.56 31.06 -0.42
C ILE A 217 4.98 29.91 -1.25
N ALA A 218 3.67 29.68 -1.17
CA ALA A 218 3.00 28.64 -1.95
C ALA A 218 3.25 28.82 -3.46
N PHE A 219 3.14 30.03 -3.98
CA PHE A 219 3.40 30.33 -5.39
C PHE A 219 4.86 30.71 -5.68
N THR A 220 5.83 29.98 -5.09
CA THR A 220 7.25 30.16 -5.41
C THR A 220 7.49 29.77 -6.88
N PRO A 221 7.89 30.72 -7.79
CA PRO A 221 7.93 30.44 -9.23
C PRO A 221 8.85 29.29 -9.60
N LEU A 222 10.04 29.22 -9.00
CA LEU A 222 10.99 28.14 -9.25
C LEU A 222 10.43 26.77 -8.84
N GLY A 223 9.64 26.70 -7.74
CA GLY A 223 8.97 25.46 -7.33
C GLY A 223 7.96 24.98 -8.39
N ILE A 224 7.17 25.90 -8.93
CA ILE A 224 6.19 25.64 -9.99
C ILE A 224 6.92 25.15 -11.27
N VAL A 225 7.98 25.83 -11.66
CA VAL A 225 8.79 25.43 -12.83
C VAL A 225 9.37 24.02 -12.63
N LEU A 226 9.93 23.72 -11.46
CA LEU A 226 10.46 22.38 -11.16
C LEU A 226 9.35 21.31 -11.19
N PHE A 227 8.17 21.61 -10.66
CA PHE A 227 7.04 20.69 -10.75
C PHE A 227 6.70 20.33 -12.18
N PHE A 228 6.49 21.33 -13.05
CA PHE A 228 6.16 21.09 -14.46
C PHE A 228 7.31 20.43 -15.21
N ALA A 229 8.56 20.83 -14.96
CA ALA A 229 9.74 20.24 -15.61
C ALA A 229 9.89 18.73 -15.30
N ILE A 230 9.47 18.28 -14.12
CA ILE A 230 9.56 16.87 -13.71
C ILE A 230 8.31 16.09 -14.15
N ALA A 231 7.10 16.61 -13.88
CA ALA A 231 5.88 15.86 -14.10
C ALA A 231 5.41 15.84 -15.56
N THR A 232 5.47 17.00 -16.25
CA THR A 232 4.82 17.18 -17.55
C THR A 232 5.43 16.40 -18.72
N PRO A 233 6.76 16.17 -18.82
CA PRO A 233 7.35 15.49 -19.97
C PRO A 233 6.73 14.12 -20.27
N TRP A 234 6.44 13.32 -19.25
CA TRP A 234 5.81 12.02 -19.46
C TRP A 234 4.38 12.13 -20.01
N TYR A 235 3.59 13.07 -19.49
CA TYR A 235 2.21 13.28 -19.96
C TYR A 235 2.17 13.79 -21.41
N ILE A 236 3.10 14.68 -21.76
CA ILE A 236 3.25 15.16 -23.15
C ILE A 236 3.62 14.00 -24.07
N ALA A 237 4.62 13.18 -23.68
CA ALA A 237 5.04 12.04 -24.48
C ALA A 237 3.89 11.03 -24.68
N MET A 238 3.15 10.69 -23.62
CA MET A 238 1.99 9.79 -23.70
C MET A 238 0.91 10.35 -24.63
N TYR A 239 0.59 11.64 -24.51
CA TYR A 239 -0.38 12.28 -25.40
C TYR A 239 0.10 12.33 -26.85
N SER A 240 1.38 12.61 -27.10
CA SER A 240 1.95 12.65 -28.46
C SER A 240 1.95 11.28 -29.14
N ILE A 241 2.07 10.18 -28.37
CA ILE A 241 2.10 8.81 -28.90
C ILE A 241 0.68 8.25 -29.07
N HIS A 242 -0.18 8.46 -28.07
CA HIS A 242 -1.46 7.77 -27.95
C HIS A 242 -2.69 8.68 -28.10
N GLY A 243 -2.49 10.00 -28.16
CA GLY A 243 -3.57 10.96 -28.41
C GLY A 243 -4.75 10.85 -27.45
N GLN A 244 -5.96 10.79 -28.06
CA GLN A 244 -7.21 10.76 -27.31
C GLN A 244 -7.41 9.47 -26.50
N ASP A 245 -6.82 8.35 -26.90
CA ASP A 245 -6.93 7.08 -26.17
C ASP A 245 -6.30 7.17 -24.80
N PHE A 246 -5.15 7.88 -24.69
CA PHE A 246 -4.56 8.17 -23.39
C PHE A 246 -5.46 9.04 -22.50
N ILE A 247 -6.07 10.08 -23.06
CA ILE A 247 -6.97 10.96 -22.29
C ILE A 247 -8.19 10.19 -21.79
N SER A 248 -8.87 9.45 -22.69
CA SER A 248 -10.06 8.69 -22.32
C SER A 248 -9.78 7.52 -21.39
N GLY A 249 -8.68 6.80 -21.60
CA GLY A 249 -8.28 5.68 -20.75
C GLY A 249 -7.77 6.16 -19.39
N PHE A 250 -6.81 7.06 -19.36
CA PHE A 250 -6.17 7.48 -18.10
C PHE A 250 -7.02 8.49 -17.31
N LEU A 251 -7.37 9.64 -17.90
CA LEU A 251 -8.16 10.66 -17.19
C LEU A 251 -9.63 10.28 -17.12
N GLY A 252 -10.23 9.81 -18.22
CA GLY A 252 -11.63 9.45 -18.29
C GLY A 252 -11.96 8.24 -17.40
N LEU A 253 -11.46 7.07 -17.74
CA LEU A 253 -11.85 5.82 -17.06
C LEU A 253 -11.18 5.67 -15.69
N GLN A 254 -9.83 5.76 -15.64
CA GLN A 254 -9.08 5.41 -14.43
C GLN A 254 -9.09 6.49 -13.33
N ASN A 255 -9.41 7.75 -13.67
CA ASN A 255 -9.53 8.81 -12.67
C ASN A 255 -10.99 9.21 -12.46
N VAL A 256 -11.65 9.81 -13.46
CA VAL A 256 -13.04 10.29 -13.34
C VAL A 256 -14.03 9.13 -13.21
N GLY A 257 -13.89 8.08 -14.04
CA GLY A 257 -14.76 6.91 -14.01
C GLY A 257 -14.78 6.24 -12.64
N ARG A 258 -13.61 5.99 -12.05
CA ARG A 258 -13.48 5.42 -10.69
C ARG A 258 -14.05 6.32 -9.59
N ALA A 259 -14.02 7.62 -9.79
CA ALA A 259 -14.58 8.55 -8.81
C ALA A 259 -16.12 8.54 -8.81
N LEU A 260 -16.74 8.34 -9.97
CA LEU A 260 -18.18 8.43 -10.16
C LEU A 260 -18.92 7.08 -10.09
N VAL A 261 -18.23 5.99 -10.47
CA VAL A 261 -18.83 4.64 -10.54
C VAL A 261 -17.91 3.65 -9.84
N SER A 262 -18.48 2.89 -8.90
CA SER A 262 -17.72 1.95 -8.09
C SER A 262 -17.26 0.75 -8.90
N GLU A 263 -15.97 0.45 -8.83
CA GLU A 263 -15.37 -0.81 -9.30
C GLU A 263 -15.76 -1.99 -8.40
N HIS A 264 -16.11 -1.68 -7.13
CA HIS A 264 -16.48 -2.65 -6.11
C HIS A 264 -17.77 -2.22 -5.39
N PRO A 265 -18.97 -2.35 -6.00
CA PRO A 265 -20.22 -1.81 -5.48
C PRO A 265 -20.55 -2.23 -4.04
N LYS A 266 -20.13 -3.45 -3.63
CA LYS A 266 -20.34 -3.97 -2.26
C LYS A 266 -19.65 -3.14 -1.18
N PHE A 267 -18.57 -2.43 -1.52
CA PHE A 267 -17.82 -1.59 -0.62
C PHE A 267 -18.13 -0.10 -0.75
N ASP A 268 -19.02 0.28 -1.68
CA ASP A 268 -19.41 1.67 -1.89
C ASP A 268 -20.41 2.13 -0.83
N VAL A 269 -19.93 2.25 0.42
CA VAL A 269 -20.70 2.73 1.57
C VAL A 269 -19.96 3.92 2.20
N TRP A 270 -20.69 4.95 2.62
CA TRP A 270 -20.13 6.21 3.14
C TRP A 270 -19.28 6.02 4.39
N TYR A 271 -19.58 5.02 5.22
CA TYR A 271 -18.86 4.73 6.48
C TYR A 271 -17.63 3.83 6.31
N TYR A 272 -17.29 3.40 5.09
CA TYR A 272 -16.18 2.48 4.83
C TYR A 272 -14.89 2.91 5.51
N TYR A 273 -14.47 4.17 5.33
CA TYR A 273 -13.22 4.66 5.92
C TYR A 273 -13.31 5.01 7.40
N LEU A 274 -14.50 5.14 7.98
CA LEU A 274 -14.66 5.23 9.43
C LEU A 274 -14.29 3.92 10.12
N ILE A 275 -14.42 2.79 9.44
CA ILE A 275 -14.01 1.46 9.92
C ILE A 275 -12.54 1.20 9.56
N ILE A 276 -12.16 1.42 8.30
CA ILE A 276 -10.84 1.06 7.79
C ILE A 276 -9.72 1.89 8.43
N THR A 277 -9.91 3.19 8.66
CA THR A 277 -8.85 4.04 9.21
C THR A 277 -8.43 3.67 10.63
N PRO A 278 -9.35 3.41 11.58
CA PRO A 278 -8.96 2.85 12.89
C PRO A 278 -8.25 1.49 12.80
N LEU A 279 -8.69 0.60 11.91
CA LEU A 279 -8.02 -0.69 11.68
C LEU A 279 -6.62 -0.50 11.08
N ALA A 280 -6.48 0.45 10.17
CA ALA A 280 -5.21 0.80 9.55
C ALA A 280 -4.14 1.23 10.58
N LEU A 281 -4.56 1.93 11.63
CA LEU A 281 -3.70 2.43 12.70
C LEU A 281 -3.35 1.39 13.78
N LEU A 282 -3.91 0.18 13.73
CA LEU A 282 -3.61 -0.84 14.72
C LEU A 282 -2.10 -1.12 14.81
N PRO A 283 -1.57 -1.37 16.02
CA PRO A 283 -2.24 -1.42 17.33
C PRO A 283 -2.42 -0.05 18.03
N TRP A 284 -2.08 1.06 17.37
CA TRP A 284 -1.95 2.41 17.97
C TRP A 284 -3.24 3.22 18.04
N THR A 285 -4.32 2.73 17.48
CA THR A 285 -5.63 3.41 17.46
C THR A 285 -6.08 3.94 18.82
N PRO A 286 -6.00 3.19 19.93
CA PRO A 286 -6.42 3.70 21.24
C PRO A 286 -5.60 4.91 21.73
N VAL A 287 -4.29 4.90 21.45
CA VAL A 287 -3.39 6.00 21.81
C VAL A 287 -3.70 7.25 20.99
N VAL A 288 -3.97 7.07 19.70
CA VAL A 288 -4.35 8.17 18.81
C VAL A 288 -5.68 8.80 19.27
N ILE A 289 -6.70 7.97 19.56
CA ILE A 289 -8.00 8.45 20.07
C ILE A 289 -7.84 9.19 21.41
N TYR A 290 -6.99 8.70 22.31
CA TYR A 290 -6.68 9.38 23.56
C TYR A 290 -6.08 10.76 23.31
N GLN A 291 -5.14 10.87 22.39
CA GLN A 291 -4.49 12.13 22.06
C GLN A 291 -5.42 13.12 21.36
N LEU A 292 -6.27 12.66 20.44
CA LEU A 292 -7.23 13.53 19.74
C LEU A 292 -8.11 14.35 20.68
N ARG A 293 -8.47 13.78 21.86
CA ARG A 293 -9.26 14.47 22.89
C ARG A 293 -8.47 15.57 23.63
N LYS A 294 -7.14 15.60 23.48
CA LYS A 294 -6.23 16.52 24.19
C LYS A 294 -5.56 17.53 23.27
N LEU A 295 -5.78 17.42 21.95
CA LEU A 295 -5.13 18.30 20.99
C LEU A 295 -5.58 19.74 21.17
N ASN A 296 -4.57 20.62 21.18
CA ASN A 296 -4.81 22.05 21.04
C ASN A 296 -4.89 22.39 19.54
N TRP A 297 -6.10 22.55 19.03
CA TRP A 297 -6.36 22.88 17.63
C TRP A 297 -5.88 24.29 17.21
N LYS A 298 -5.48 25.13 18.17
CA LYS A 298 -4.83 26.43 17.90
C LYS A 298 -3.34 26.29 17.61
N GLU A 299 -2.75 25.13 17.83
CA GLU A 299 -1.40 24.83 17.39
C GLU A 299 -1.40 24.58 15.87
N SER A 300 -0.54 25.30 15.15
CA SER A 300 -0.50 25.30 13.68
C SER A 300 -0.34 23.89 13.08
N PHE A 301 0.52 23.05 13.70
CA PHE A 301 0.70 21.67 13.25
C PHE A 301 -0.56 20.83 13.45
N ASN A 302 -1.23 20.94 14.60
CA ASN A 302 -2.44 20.18 14.89
C ASN A 302 -3.58 20.60 13.96
N LEU A 303 -3.69 21.90 13.66
CA LEU A 303 -4.66 22.42 12.69
C LEU A 303 -4.43 21.81 11.30
N LEU A 304 -3.18 21.84 10.77
CA LEU A 304 -2.87 21.24 9.47
C LEU A 304 -3.15 19.75 9.47
N GLY A 305 -2.71 19.03 10.50
CA GLY A 305 -2.93 17.58 10.62
C GLY A 305 -4.41 17.21 10.67
N GLY A 306 -5.24 17.99 11.39
CA GLY A 306 -6.69 17.80 11.45
C GLY A 306 -7.36 18.04 10.10
N ILE A 307 -7.01 19.11 9.40
CA ILE A 307 -7.50 19.40 8.03
C ILE A 307 -7.09 18.27 7.09
N TRP A 308 -5.82 17.84 7.16
CA TRP A 308 -5.29 16.75 6.35
C TRP A 308 -6.07 15.45 6.55
N PHE A 309 -6.26 15.06 7.81
CA PHE A 309 -7.02 13.86 8.17
C PHE A 309 -8.47 13.92 7.66
N VAL A 310 -9.18 15.01 7.98
CA VAL A 310 -10.60 15.16 7.64
C VAL A 310 -10.82 15.22 6.14
N ILE A 311 -10.03 16.01 5.40
CA ILE A 311 -10.22 16.15 3.94
C ILE A 311 -9.96 14.83 3.23
N ILE A 312 -8.93 14.08 3.61
CA ILE A 312 -8.67 12.77 2.99
C ILE A 312 -9.83 11.81 3.25
N LEU A 313 -10.32 11.71 4.49
CA LEU A 313 -11.45 10.84 4.81
C LEU A 313 -12.71 11.23 4.04
N LEU A 314 -13.06 12.52 4.05
CA LEU A 314 -14.25 13.01 3.34
C LEU A 314 -14.14 12.78 1.84
N PHE A 315 -13.01 13.13 1.23
CA PHE A 315 -12.80 12.96 -0.21
C PHE A 315 -12.99 11.50 -0.64
N TYR A 316 -12.29 10.57 -0.01
CA TYR A 316 -12.41 9.17 -0.38
C TYR A 316 -13.71 8.51 0.07
N SER A 317 -14.42 9.06 1.06
CA SER A 317 -15.77 8.59 1.40
C SER A 317 -16.80 8.98 0.34
N ILE A 318 -16.60 10.10 -0.38
CA ILE A 318 -17.45 10.54 -1.48
C ILE A 318 -17.15 9.79 -2.79
N VAL A 319 -15.88 9.47 -3.04
CA VAL A 319 -15.45 8.70 -4.24
C VAL A 319 -16.09 7.32 -4.25
N ALA A 320 -16.72 6.92 -5.36
CA ALA A 320 -17.47 5.66 -5.47
C ALA A 320 -16.58 4.42 -5.32
N THR A 321 -15.42 4.35 -6.00
CA THR A 321 -14.48 3.23 -5.86
C THR A 321 -13.65 3.35 -4.58
N LYS A 322 -13.72 2.34 -3.71
CA LYS A 322 -13.04 2.31 -2.43
C LYS A 322 -12.00 1.20 -2.36
N TYR A 323 -10.78 1.58 -1.95
CA TYR A 323 -9.68 0.65 -1.66
C TYR A 323 -9.17 0.86 -0.24
N LEU A 324 -8.73 -0.21 0.40
CA LEU A 324 -8.16 -0.19 1.76
C LEU A 324 -7.02 0.85 1.91
N THR A 325 -6.29 1.11 0.83
CA THR A 325 -5.07 1.90 0.83
C THR A 325 -5.26 3.40 0.62
N TYR A 326 -6.45 3.84 0.21
CA TYR A 326 -6.67 5.24 -0.18
C TYR A 326 -6.50 6.23 0.95
N THR A 327 -6.85 5.85 2.17
CA THR A 327 -6.69 6.71 3.36
C THR A 327 -5.31 6.62 4.03
N LEU A 328 -4.37 5.88 3.44
CA LEU A 328 -3.02 5.75 4.00
C LEU A 328 -2.34 7.10 4.31
N PRO A 329 -2.39 8.15 3.46
CA PRO A 329 -1.79 9.43 3.81
C PRO A 329 -2.45 10.11 5.03
N ALA A 330 -3.69 9.75 5.40
CA ALA A 330 -4.36 10.30 6.58
C ALA A 330 -3.76 9.81 7.90
N ILE A 331 -3.02 8.69 7.90
CA ILE A 331 -2.37 8.20 9.12
C ILE A 331 -1.16 9.03 9.54
N ILE A 332 -0.58 9.85 8.64
CA ILE A 332 0.61 10.67 8.93
C ILE A 332 0.44 11.53 10.19
N PRO A 333 -0.57 12.43 10.28
CA PRO A 333 -0.78 13.20 11.48
C PRO A 333 -1.15 12.34 12.69
N CYS A 334 -1.91 11.25 12.50
CA CYS A 334 -2.29 10.33 13.58
C CYS A 334 -1.06 9.68 14.24
N ILE A 335 -0.08 9.25 13.46
CA ILE A 335 1.18 8.69 13.96
C ILE A 335 1.94 9.73 14.80
N ILE A 336 2.00 10.99 14.36
CA ILE A 336 2.69 12.05 15.09
C ILE A 336 1.97 12.34 16.42
N TRP A 337 0.66 12.46 16.42
CA TRP A 337 -0.13 12.63 17.64
C TRP A 337 -0.01 11.43 18.60
N GLY A 338 -0.08 10.21 18.07
CA GLY A 338 0.14 9.00 18.86
C GLY A 338 1.53 8.95 19.50
N SER A 339 2.56 9.41 18.79
CA SER A 339 3.92 9.45 19.32
C SER A 339 4.08 10.46 20.46
N GLU A 340 3.46 11.64 20.35
CA GLU A 340 3.42 12.62 21.45
C GLU A 340 2.72 12.02 22.68
N ALA A 341 1.61 11.33 22.49
CA ALA A 341 0.90 10.67 23.59
C ALA A 341 1.77 9.61 24.28
N ILE A 342 2.43 8.74 23.50
CA ILE A 342 3.30 7.68 24.07
C ILE A 342 4.46 8.29 24.83
N VAL A 343 5.13 9.30 24.29
CA VAL A 343 6.22 9.98 24.99
C VAL A 343 5.71 10.57 26.30
N ASN A 344 4.56 11.24 26.30
CA ASN A 344 3.96 11.79 27.51
C ASN A 344 3.57 10.71 28.52
N LEU A 345 3.00 9.57 28.08
CA LEU A 345 2.61 8.45 28.94
C LEU A 345 3.82 7.79 29.60
N LEU A 346 4.94 7.72 28.87
CA LEU A 346 6.14 7.04 29.38
C LEU A 346 6.95 7.90 30.36
N PHE A 347 6.97 9.23 30.12
CA PHE A 347 7.85 10.12 30.87
C PHE A 347 7.15 10.97 31.91
N ASN A 348 5.82 10.99 31.94
CA ASN A 348 5.07 11.65 33.00
C ASN A 348 4.58 10.61 34.02
N PRO A 349 5.11 10.62 35.27
CA PRO A 349 4.74 9.66 36.30
C PRO A 349 3.23 9.60 36.58
N ASN A 350 2.56 10.76 36.48
CA ASN A 350 1.11 10.86 36.70
C ASN A 350 0.28 10.18 35.61
N LEU A 351 0.83 10.01 34.41
CA LEU A 351 0.17 9.42 33.27
C LEU A 351 0.58 7.97 33.01
N SER A 352 1.68 7.50 33.64
CA SER A 352 2.22 6.15 33.43
C SER A 352 1.21 5.03 33.75
N LYS A 353 0.25 5.27 34.66
CA LYS A 353 -0.85 4.35 34.96
C LYS A 353 -1.73 4.01 33.76
N TYR A 354 -1.83 4.90 32.79
CA TYR A 354 -2.61 4.67 31.56
C TYR A 354 -1.83 3.91 30.48
N CYS A 355 -0.51 3.74 30.66
CA CYS A 355 0.32 3.02 29.70
C CYS A 355 -0.13 1.57 29.48
N THR A 356 -0.57 0.89 30.53
CA THR A 356 -1.09 -0.48 30.45
C THR A 356 -2.36 -0.55 29.60
N SER A 357 -3.34 0.31 29.85
CA SER A 357 -4.62 0.29 29.13
C SER A 357 -4.54 0.83 27.70
N LEU A 358 -3.65 1.79 27.43
CA LEU A 358 -3.57 2.45 26.13
C LEU A 358 -2.50 1.88 25.19
N VAL A 359 -1.50 1.17 25.70
CA VAL A 359 -0.41 0.63 24.91
C VAL A 359 -0.33 -0.89 25.07
N THR A 360 -0.12 -1.41 26.29
CA THR A 360 0.17 -2.82 26.49
C THR A 360 -1.04 -3.71 26.19
N LEU A 361 -2.24 -3.34 26.68
CA LEU A 361 -3.46 -4.13 26.46
C LEU A 361 -3.90 -4.16 24.99
N PRO A 362 -3.99 -3.02 24.26
CA PRO A 362 -4.31 -3.04 22.84
C PRO A 362 -3.30 -3.82 22.01
N PHE A 363 -2.01 -3.72 22.32
CA PHE A 363 -0.99 -4.52 21.67
C PHE A 363 -1.15 -6.02 21.92
N GLY A 364 -1.48 -6.41 23.15
CA GLY A 364 -1.81 -7.80 23.51
C GLY A 364 -3.03 -8.31 22.75
N ILE A 365 -4.12 -7.55 22.70
CA ILE A 365 -5.33 -7.89 21.94
C ILE A 365 -5.01 -8.03 20.44
N TYR A 366 -4.26 -7.09 19.87
CA TYR A 366 -3.81 -7.17 18.48
C TYR A 366 -3.02 -8.44 18.20
N THR A 367 -2.09 -8.79 19.09
CA THR A 367 -1.30 -10.02 19.00
C THR A 367 -2.19 -11.28 19.06
N CYS A 368 -3.19 -11.29 19.94
CA CYS A 368 -4.15 -12.41 20.02
C CYS A 368 -5.00 -12.53 18.74
N ILE A 369 -5.47 -11.42 18.18
CA ILE A 369 -6.25 -11.41 16.92
C ILE A 369 -5.42 -12.00 15.77
N LEU A 370 -4.15 -11.60 15.67
CA LEU A 370 -3.23 -12.15 14.68
C LEU A 370 -3.01 -13.65 14.91
N GLY A 371 -2.84 -14.09 16.16
CA GLY A 371 -2.70 -15.52 16.50
C GLY A 371 -3.92 -16.36 16.13
N ILE A 372 -5.13 -15.83 16.33
CA ILE A 372 -6.36 -16.48 15.86
C ILE A 372 -6.37 -16.57 14.32
N GLY A 373 -5.97 -15.49 13.64
CA GLY A 373 -5.83 -15.48 12.18
C GLY A 373 -4.88 -16.57 11.68
N VAL A 374 -3.72 -16.74 12.34
CA VAL A 374 -2.75 -17.81 12.06
C VAL A 374 -3.35 -19.19 12.28
N ALA A 375 -4.01 -19.40 13.41
CA ALA A 375 -4.61 -20.69 13.75
C ALA A 375 -5.68 -21.12 12.72
N VAL A 376 -6.41 -20.17 12.14
CA VAL A 376 -7.48 -20.44 11.16
C VAL A 376 -6.93 -20.64 9.76
N SER A 377 -5.93 -19.85 9.34
CA SER A 377 -5.48 -19.80 7.94
C SER A 377 -4.11 -20.44 7.69
N ALA A 378 -3.33 -20.68 8.73
CA ALA A 378 -1.96 -21.19 8.66
C ALA A 378 -1.63 -22.00 9.92
N SER A 379 -2.46 -22.99 10.24
CA SER A 379 -2.36 -23.80 11.48
C SER A 379 -0.98 -24.41 11.73
N ASP A 380 -0.29 -24.78 10.65
CA ASP A 380 1.04 -25.42 10.71
C ASP A 380 2.13 -24.50 11.29
N TYR A 381 1.89 -23.17 11.28
CA TYR A 381 2.82 -22.15 11.77
C TYR A 381 2.41 -21.56 13.14
N ILE A 382 1.38 -22.11 13.80
CA ILE A 382 0.89 -21.57 15.08
C ILE A 382 1.94 -21.65 16.18
N LEU A 383 2.74 -22.73 16.19
CA LEU A 383 3.78 -22.94 17.18
C LEU A 383 4.91 -21.90 17.05
N GLU A 384 5.39 -21.67 15.82
CA GLU A 384 6.39 -20.64 15.52
C GLU A 384 5.90 -19.25 15.90
N TYR A 385 4.64 -18.94 15.59
CA TYR A 385 4.02 -17.67 15.98
C TYR A 385 4.03 -17.51 17.51
N MET A 386 3.58 -18.51 18.25
CA MET A 386 3.55 -18.49 19.73
C MET A 386 4.95 -18.32 20.32
N ILE A 387 5.95 -19.00 19.78
CA ILE A 387 7.36 -18.89 20.22
C ILE A 387 7.86 -17.46 20.02
N ILE A 388 7.72 -16.90 18.82
CA ILE A 388 8.22 -15.55 18.48
C ILE A 388 7.55 -14.49 19.35
N VAL A 389 6.23 -14.56 19.50
CA VAL A 389 5.46 -13.63 20.34
C VAL A 389 5.87 -13.74 21.82
N SER A 390 6.07 -14.97 22.31
CA SER A 390 6.49 -15.20 23.69
C SER A 390 7.89 -14.65 23.95
N ILE A 391 8.83 -14.84 23.03
CA ILE A 391 10.19 -14.24 23.10
C ILE A 391 10.08 -12.72 23.08
N GLY A 392 9.29 -12.14 22.18
CA GLY A 392 9.06 -10.70 22.11
C GLY A 392 8.48 -10.12 23.41
N ALA A 393 7.48 -10.79 23.98
CA ALA A 393 6.88 -10.40 25.25
C ALA A 393 7.85 -10.50 26.43
N LEU A 394 8.70 -11.54 26.46
CA LEU A 394 9.75 -11.72 27.47
C LEU A 394 10.82 -10.61 27.36
N ILE A 395 11.30 -10.31 26.15
CA ILE A 395 12.24 -9.22 25.90
C ILE A 395 11.64 -7.89 26.37
N PHE A 396 10.38 -7.62 26.03
CA PHE A 396 9.65 -6.44 26.48
C PHE A 396 9.58 -6.34 28.01
N LYS A 397 9.22 -7.43 28.70
CA LYS A 397 9.14 -7.49 30.16
C LYS A 397 10.49 -7.24 30.83
N ILE A 398 11.55 -7.91 30.38
CA ILE A 398 12.92 -7.75 30.91
C ILE A 398 13.39 -6.32 30.68
N ALA A 399 13.25 -5.84 29.48
CA ALA A 399 13.73 -4.54 29.09
C ALA A 399 13.00 -3.40 29.84
N ARG A 400 11.70 -3.49 30.07
CA ARG A 400 10.92 -2.54 30.89
C ARG A 400 11.47 -2.44 32.34
N HIS A 401 12.01 -3.52 32.88
CA HIS A 401 12.55 -3.53 34.24
C HIS A 401 13.92 -2.82 34.35
N TYR A 402 14.77 -2.96 33.32
CA TYR A 402 16.18 -2.48 33.37
C TYR A 402 16.42 -1.12 32.73
N ILE A 403 15.46 -0.54 32.00
CA ILE A 403 15.73 0.59 31.13
C ILE A 403 15.17 1.89 31.67
N ARG A 404 16.07 2.86 31.87
CA ARG A 404 15.75 4.20 32.39
C ARG A 404 15.99 5.36 31.40
N THR A 405 16.43 5.09 30.17
CA THR A 405 16.79 6.14 29.20
C THR A 405 16.07 5.97 27.87
N TYR A 406 15.84 7.09 27.14
CA TYR A 406 15.13 7.17 25.87
C TYR A 406 15.66 6.24 24.76
N SER A 407 17.01 6.13 24.62
CA SER A 407 17.61 5.27 23.59
C SER A 407 17.33 3.79 23.82
N GLN A 408 17.10 3.42 25.04
CA GLN A 408 16.83 2.05 25.45
C GLN A 408 15.34 1.71 25.32
N LEU A 409 14.44 2.68 25.53
CA LEU A 409 13.00 2.53 25.22
C LEU A 409 12.77 2.24 23.75
N THR A 410 13.56 2.84 22.87
CA THR A 410 13.48 2.58 21.42
C THR A 410 13.75 1.11 21.09
N LEU A 411 14.80 0.52 21.67
CA LEU A 411 15.12 -0.90 21.51
C LEU A 411 14.00 -1.80 22.05
N LEU A 412 13.34 -1.39 23.13
CA LEU A 412 12.26 -2.12 23.77
C LEU A 412 10.98 -2.23 22.95
N PHE A 413 10.65 -1.17 22.23
CA PHE A 413 9.52 -1.20 21.32
C PHE A 413 9.87 -1.89 20.00
N LEU A 414 11.09 -1.70 19.52
CA LEU A 414 11.52 -2.20 18.21
C LEU A 414 11.56 -3.73 18.17
N LEU A 415 12.17 -4.39 19.15
CA LEU A 415 12.36 -5.84 19.13
C LEU A 415 11.04 -6.65 19.17
N PRO A 416 10.09 -6.37 20.08
CA PRO A 416 8.80 -7.06 20.07
C PRO A 416 7.97 -6.78 18.82
N ILE A 417 8.08 -5.57 18.28
CA ILE A 417 7.40 -5.19 17.03
C ILE A 417 7.98 -5.96 15.86
N LEU A 418 9.30 -6.00 15.71
CA LEU A 418 9.96 -6.76 14.65
C LEU A 418 9.64 -8.26 14.75
N ALA A 419 9.62 -8.82 15.97
CA ALA A 419 9.21 -10.21 16.18
C ALA A 419 7.75 -10.44 15.75
N LEU A 420 6.84 -9.56 16.14
CA LEU A 420 5.44 -9.63 15.73
C LEU A 420 5.28 -9.56 14.22
N TYR A 421 5.99 -8.61 13.56
CA TYR A 421 5.90 -8.47 12.11
C TYR A 421 6.52 -9.64 11.37
N SER A 422 7.62 -10.18 11.84
CA SER A 422 8.20 -11.41 11.27
C SER A 422 7.20 -12.57 11.36
N ALA A 423 6.60 -12.77 12.53
CA ALA A 423 5.57 -13.79 12.72
C ALA A 423 4.35 -13.57 11.80
N THR A 424 3.88 -12.33 11.69
CA THR A 424 2.74 -12.00 10.82
C THR A 424 3.07 -12.28 9.37
N THR A 425 4.26 -11.91 8.90
CA THR A 425 4.70 -12.14 7.52
C THR A 425 4.72 -13.63 7.20
N ILE A 426 5.28 -14.47 8.08
CA ILE A 426 5.28 -15.93 7.91
C ILE A 426 3.85 -16.47 7.81
N SER A 427 2.97 -16.01 8.69
CA SER A 427 1.61 -16.51 8.82
C SER A 427 0.68 -16.06 7.69
N VAL A 428 0.95 -14.90 7.11
CA VAL A 428 0.16 -14.36 5.99
C VAL A 428 0.51 -15.04 4.67
N THR A 429 1.70 -15.61 4.52
CA THR A 429 2.15 -16.28 3.28
C THR A 429 1.17 -17.33 2.74
N PRO A 430 0.61 -18.27 3.54
CA PRO A 430 -0.36 -19.24 3.04
C PRO A 430 -1.64 -18.59 2.50
N ILE A 431 -2.09 -17.48 3.13
CA ILE A 431 -3.26 -16.72 2.66
C ILE A 431 -2.95 -16.08 1.30
N LEU A 432 -1.79 -15.44 1.18
CA LEU A 432 -1.36 -14.80 -0.07
C LEU A 432 -1.12 -15.83 -1.18
N THR A 433 -0.60 -17.01 -0.85
CA THR A 433 -0.45 -18.11 -1.79
C THR A 433 -1.79 -18.54 -2.41
N SER A 434 -2.87 -18.55 -1.60
CA SER A 434 -4.21 -18.86 -2.13
C SER A 434 -4.78 -17.79 -3.07
N GLN A 435 -4.21 -16.60 -3.07
CA GLN A 435 -4.56 -15.47 -3.94
C GLN A 435 -3.54 -15.29 -5.09
N SER A 436 -2.73 -16.30 -5.36
CA SER A 436 -1.64 -16.22 -6.34
C SER A 436 -1.69 -17.41 -7.31
N GLY A 437 -1.32 -17.16 -8.55
CA GLY A 437 -1.17 -18.19 -9.57
C GLY A 437 -0.02 -19.17 -9.33
N ILE A 438 0.85 -18.91 -8.35
CA ILE A 438 1.93 -19.83 -7.98
C ILE A 438 1.41 -21.23 -7.62
N GLN A 439 0.21 -21.30 -7.02
CA GLN A 439 -0.43 -22.56 -6.63
C GLN A 439 -0.82 -23.45 -7.82
N PHE A 440 -0.79 -22.93 -9.05
CA PHE A 440 -1.18 -23.65 -10.26
C PHE A 440 0.01 -24.12 -11.09
N THR A 441 1.23 -23.69 -10.75
CA THR A 441 2.44 -23.98 -11.54
C THR A 441 2.71 -25.46 -11.75
N SER A 442 2.42 -26.31 -10.75
CA SER A 442 2.61 -27.76 -10.84
C SER A 442 1.59 -28.48 -11.72
N TYR A 443 0.50 -27.81 -12.10
CA TYR A 443 -0.56 -28.37 -12.94
C TYR A 443 -0.47 -27.93 -14.40
N ILE A 444 0.27 -26.85 -14.69
CA ILE A 444 0.45 -26.30 -16.05
C ILE A 444 1.82 -26.73 -16.55
N GLU A 445 1.84 -27.90 -17.20
CA GLU A 445 3.10 -28.57 -17.59
C GLU A 445 3.71 -28.03 -18.89
N ASN A 446 2.91 -27.40 -19.76
CA ASN A 446 3.35 -27.00 -21.10
C ASN A 446 2.82 -25.63 -21.50
N THR A 447 3.65 -24.77 -22.08
CA THR A 447 3.27 -23.41 -22.55
C THR A 447 2.20 -23.42 -23.65
N ASN A 448 2.01 -24.54 -24.36
CA ASN A 448 1.01 -24.69 -25.44
C ASN A 448 -0.31 -25.33 -24.96
N GLN A 449 -0.43 -25.65 -23.68
CA GLN A 449 -1.65 -26.24 -23.12
C GLN A 449 -2.71 -25.16 -22.93
N PRO A 450 -3.95 -25.31 -23.45
CA PRO A 450 -5.00 -24.35 -23.20
C PRO A 450 -5.35 -24.29 -21.71
N VAL A 451 -5.36 -23.09 -21.13
CA VAL A 451 -5.70 -22.85 -19.72
C VAL A 451 -6.86 -21.88 -19.64
N PHE A 452 -7.95 -22.31 -19.03
CA PHE A 452 -9.13 -21.50 -18.78
C PHE A 452 -9.27 -21.17 -17.31
N VAL A 453 -9.71 -19.95 -16.99
CA VAL A 453 -10.03 -19.51 -15.63
C VAL A 453 -11.53 -19.22 -15.52
N TYR A 454 -12.25 -20.10 -14.85
CA TYR A 454 -13.71 -20.07 -14.81
C TYR A 454 -14.23 -19.08 -13.77
N GLY A 455 -14.61 -17.89 -14.22
CA GLY A 455 -15.12 -16.82 -13.35
C GLY A 455 -14.09 -16.24 -12.38
N GLY A 456 -12.82 -16.27 -12.74
CA GLY A 456 -11.71 -15.70 -12.01
C GLY A 456 -10.82 -14.84 -12.89
N TYR A 457 -9.93 -14.05 -12.26
CA TYR A 457 -8.90 -13.26 -12.93
C TYR A 457 -7.57 -13.44 -12.21
N TYR A 458 -6.72 -14.34 -12.76
CA TYR A 458 -5.42 -14.70 -12.19
C TYR A 458 -4.28 -14.29 -13.13
N THR A 459 -3.92 -13.03 -13.12
CA THR A 459 -2.83 -12.51 -13.95
C THR A 459 -1.46 -12.98 -13.47
N SER A 460 -1.32 -13.34 -12.19
CA SER A 460 -0.09 -13.93 -11.65
C SER A 460 0.25 -15.31 -12.24
N VAL A 461 -0.72 -16.03 -12.81
CA VAL A 461 -0.44 -17.26 -13.58
C VAL A 461 0.55 -16.95 -14.70
N VAL A 462 0.37 -15.84 -15.42
CA VAL A 462 1.29 -15.43 -16.51
C VAL A 462 2.69 -15.15 -15.97
N TYR A 463 2.80 -14.54 -14.81
CA TYR A 463 4.09 -14.28 -14.19
C TYR A 463 4.87 -15.56 -13.88
N TYR A 464 4.20 -16.56 -13.30
CA TYR A 464 4.86 -17.81 -12.88
C TYR A 464 5.02 -18.82 -14.01
N THR A 465 4.04 -18.96 -14.91
CA THR A 465 4.03 -20.01 -15.94
C THR A 465 4.40 -19.51 -17.34
N LYS A 466 4.45 -18.20 -17.55
CA LYS A 466 4.59 -17.55 -18.88
C LYS A 466 3.44 -17.87 -19.84
N HIS A 467 2.37 -18.48 -19.33
CA HIS A 467 1.19 -18.84 -20.10
C HIS A 467 0.07 -17.83 -19.86
N ILE A 468 -0.53 -17.30 -20.92
CA ILE A 468 -1.67 -16.37 -20.82
C ILE A 468 -2.95 -17.20 -20.83
N PRO A 469 -3.68 -17.33 -19.69
CA PRO A 469 -4.92 -18.09 -19.65
C PRO A 469 -6.06 -17.32 -20.30
N THR A 470 -7.09 -18.05 -20.75
CA THR A 470 -8.35 -17.47 -21.21
C THR A 470 -9.32 -17.34 -20.05
N GLN A 471 -9.79 -16.13 -19.80
CA GLN A 471 -10.77 -15.86 -18.77
C GLN A 471 -12.20 -16.19 -19.25
N VAL A 472 -12.95 -16.93 -18.44
CA VAL A 472 -14.37 -17.24 -18.72
C VAL A 472 -15.26 -16.33 -17.90
N TYR A 473 -16.07 -15.52 -18.57
CA TYR A 473 -17.06 -14.65 -17.92
C TYR A 473 -18.34 -15.42 -17.57
N LEU A 474 -18.75 -15.36 -16.28
CA LEU A 474 -19.95 -16.06 -15.80
C LEU A 474 -21.20 -15.19 -15.79
N ASN A 475 -21.06 -13.88 -15.71
CA ASN A 475 -22.17 -12.93 -15.59
C ASN A 475 -22.10 -11.82 -16.64
N LYS A 476 -23.23 -11.59 -17.35
CA LYS A 476 -23.43 -10.43 -18.24
C LYS A 476 -23.57 -9.08 -17.48
N THR A 477 -23.54 -9.10 -16.14
CA THR A 477 -23.85 -7.94 -15.29
C THR A 477 -22.63 -7.15 -14.83
N ASP A 478 -21.39 -7.58 -15.16
CA ASP A 478 -20.23 -6.73 -14.92
C ASP A 478 -20.32 -5.52 -15.86
N ASP A 479 -20.28 -4.32 -15.27
CA ASP A 479 -20.33 -3.06 -16.01
C ASP A 479 -19.35 -3.11 -17.19
N GLU A 480 -19.84 -3.05 -18.43
CA GLU A 480 -19.06 -3.16 -19.67
C GLU A 480 -17.86 -2.22 -19.71
N ARG A 481 -17.92 -1.10 -18.98
CA ARG A 481 -16.81 -0.15 -18.84
C ARG A 481 -15.60 -0.76 -18.17
N TRP A 482 -15.83 -1.53 -17.09
CA TRP A 482 -14.76 -2.20 -16.35
C TRP A 482 -14.29 -3.45 -17.08
N ALA A 483 -15.20 -4.15 -17.75
CA ALA A 483 -14.87 -5.28 -18.61
C ALA A 483 -13.89 -4.86 -19.73
N LYS A 484 -14.18 -3.76 -20.44
CA LYS A 484 -13.29 -3.21 -21.47
C LYS A 484 -11.93 -2.79 -20.93
N ALA A 485 -11.87 -2.26 -19.72
CA ALA A 485 -10.60 -1.89 -19.07
C ALA A 485 -9.78 -3.10 -18.61
N ARG A 486 -10.45 -4.23 -18.34
CA ARG A 486 -9.81 -5.49 -17.90
C ARG A 486 -9.55 -6.48 -19.04
N ASN A 487 -10.20 -6.32 -20.19
CA ASN A 487 -10.14 -7.22 -21.36
C ASN A 487 -8.80 -7.17 -22.11
N ILE A 488 -7.71 -7.11 -21.36
CA ILE A 488 -6.37 -7.24 -21.91
C ILE A 488 -5.97 -8.71 -21.95
N MET A 489 -6.49 -9.51 -21.02
CA MET A 489 -6.39 -10.98 -21.07
C MET A 489 -7.47 -11.54 -22.02
N PRO A 490 -7.17 -12.57 -22.83
CA PRO A 490 -8.16 -13.25 -23.66
C PRO A 490 -9.39 -13.63 -22.82
N THR A 491 -10.57 -13.25 -23.28
CA THR A 491 -11.81 -13.40 -22.52
C THR A 491 -12.90 -13.97 -23.41
N ILE A 492 -13.62 -14.99 -22.92
CA ILE A 492 -14.75 -15.62 -23.58
C ILE A 492 -15.95 -15.66 -22.62
N THR A 493 -17.15 -15.76 -23.19
CA THR A 493 -18.38 -15.99 -22.43
C THR A 493 -18.47 -17.45 -21.94
N LYS A 494 -19.39 -17.72 -21.00
CA LYS A 494 -19.66 -19.09 -20.53
C LYS A 494 -20.13 -19.99 -21.66
N ASP A 495 -20.95 -19.46 -22.56
CA ASP A 495 -21.49 -20.23 -23.70
C ASP A 495 -20.37 -20.57 -24.70
N GLU A 496 -19.54 -19.59 -25.09
CA GLU A 496 -18.37 -19.82 -25.94
C GLU A 496 -17.37 -20.82 -25.30
N PHE A 497 -17.19 -20.77 -24.00
CA PHE A 497 -16.36 -21.72 -23.27
C PHE A 497 -16.90 -23.16 -23.37
N LEU A 498 -18.23 -23.34 -23.20
CA LEU A 498 -18.86 -24.65 -23.30
C LEU A 498 -18.78 -25.23 -24.71
N ASP A 499 -18.81 -24.37 -25.74
CA ASP A 499 -18.67 -24.77 -27.14
C ASP A 499 -17.23 -25.12 -27.53
N GLN A 500 -16.25 -24.41 -26.95
CA GLN A 500 -14.83 -24.60 -27.26
C GLN A 500 -14.20 -25.75 -26.48
N LEU A 501 -14.55 -25.92 -25.20
CA LEU A 501 -13.89 -26.86 -24.28
C LEU A 501 -13.84 -28.32 -24.80
N PRO A 502 -14.87 -28.88 -25.46
CA PRO A 502 -14.81 -30.26 -25.98
C PRO A 502 -13.74 -30.45 -27.06
N ASN A 503 -13.37 -29.38 -27.77
CA ASN A 503 -12.39 -29.44 -28.86
C ASN A 503 -10.93 -29.26 -28.36
N GLU A 504 -10.76 -28.86 -27.09
CA GLU A 504 -9.45 -28.55 -26.50
C GLU A 504 -8.91 -29.75 -25.71
N SER A 505 -8.25 -30.66 -26.40
CA SER A 505 -7.64 -31.82 -25.73
C SER A 505 -6.58 -31.40 -24.72
N ASN A 506 -6.59 -32.01 -23.53
CA ASN A 506 -5.67 -31.69 -22.41
C ASN A 506 -5.80 -30.27 -21.80
N ALA A 507 -6.85 -29.54 -22.09
CA ALA A 507 -7.07 -28.21 -21.49
C ALA A 507 -7.16 -28.31 -19.96
N ILE A 508 -6.62 -27.30 -19.30
CA ILE A 508 -6.71 -27.09 -17.85
C ILE A 508 -7.79 -26.05 -17.57
N VAL A 509 -8.68 -26.35 -16.62
CA VAL A 509 -9.69 -25.41 -16.15
C VAL A 509 -9.45 -25.12 -14.67
N ILE A 510 -9.12 -23.87 -14.35
CA ILE A 510 -8.95 -23.39 -12.99
C ILE A 510 -10.30 -22.83 -12.52
N VAL A 511 -10.89 -23.45 -11.52
CA VAL A 511 -12.20 -23.09 -10.98
C VAL A 511 -12.03 -22.56 -9.55
N PRO A 512 -12.14 -21.23 -9.30
CA PRO A 512 -12.11 -20.67 -7.95
C PRO A 512 -13.15 -21.34 -7.04
N ASN A 513 -12.83 -21.53 -5.77
CA ASN A 513 -13.71 -22.22 -4.80
C ASN A 513 -15.14 -21.67 -4.76
N ARG A 514 -15.31 -20.37 -4.97
CA ARG A 514 -16.61 -19.71 -5.01
C ARG A 514 -17.50 -20.14 -6.20
N ASN A 515 -16.89 -20.65 -7.28
CA ASN A 515 -17.57 -20.98 -8.53
C ASN A 515 -17.69 -22.51 -8.76
N ILE A 516 -17.21 -23.34 -7.82
CA ILE A 516 -17.20 -24.81 -7.97
C ILE A 516 -18.62 -25.34 -8.20
N LYS A 517 -19.60 -24.89 -7.43
CA LYS A 517 -21.00 -25.36 -7.57
C LYS A 517 -21.58 -25.04 -8.96
N ASP A 518 -21.30 -23.85 -9.49
CA ASP A 518 -21.75 -23.46 -10.82
C ASP A 518 -21.04 -24.29 -11.92
N PHE A 519 -19.74 -24.54 -11.75
CA PHE A 519 -18.97 -25.36 -12.68
C PHE A 519 -19.45 -26.82 -12.67
N GLU A 520 -19.61 -27.44 -11.49
CA GLU A 520 -20.04 -28.83 -11.34
C GLU A 520 -21.47 -29.08 -11.84
N SER A 521 -22.32 -28.04 -11.87
CA SER A 521 -23.66 -28.10 -12.47
C SER A 521 -23.67 -27.86 -13.98
N SER A 522 -22.52 -27.49 -14.58
CA SER A 522 -22.39 -27.20 -16.02
C SER A 522 -22.03 -28.46 -16.84
N PRO A 523 -22.30 -28.47 -18.15
CA PRO A 523 -21.87 -29.54 -19.06
C PRO A 523 -20.34 -29.77 -19.05
N ALA A 524 -19.54 -28.73 -18.73
CA ALA A 524 -18.08 -28.82 -18.65
C ALA A 524 -17.62 -29.83 -17.60
N ALA A 525 -18.35 -30.03 -16.52
CA ALA A 525 -18.02 -30.99 -15.47
C ALA A 525 -18.01 -32.43 -15.97
N VAL A 526 -18.88 -32.75 -16.93
CA VAL A 526 -19.02 -34.12 -17.48
C VAL A 526 -17.79 -34.53 -18.28
N ILE A 527 -17.17 -33.58 -19.01
CA ILE A 527 -16.02 -33.83 -19.88
C ILE A 527 -14.67 -33.55 -19.19
N THR A 528 -14.69 -33.16 -17.93
CA THR A 528 -13.48 -32.85 -17.17
C THR A 528 -13.30 -33.76 -15.96
N LYS A 529 -12.07 -33.96 -15.53
CA LYS A 529 -11.74 -34.70 -14.30
C LYS A 529 -10.96 -33.81 -13.36
N PRO A 530 -11.25 -33.82 -12.06
CA PRO A 530 -10.45 -33.09 -11.08
C PRO A 530 -9.02 -33.63 -11.08
N LEU A 531 -8.05 -32.74 -11.31
CA LEU A 531 -6.63 -33.03 -11.30
C LEU A 531 -6.02 -32.78 -9.92
N GLY A 532 -6.51 -31.76 -9.23
CA GLY A 532 -6.07 -31.40 -7.90
C GLY A 532 -6.88 -30.26 -7.30
N LYS A 533 -6.65 -30.02 -6.01
CA LYS A 533 -7.28 -28.94 -5.24
C LYS A 533 -6.22 -28.14 -4.52
N THR A 534 -6.36 -26.83 -4.55
CA THR A 534 -5.54 -25.89 -3.81
C THR A 534 -6.41 -25.12 -2.79
N ASN A 535 -5.82 -24.28 -1.96
CA ASN A 535 -6.58 -23.47 -1.01
C ASN A 535 -7.54 -22.46 -1.70
N GLY A 536 -7.22 -22.02 -2.92
CA GLY A 536 -7.99 -21.00 -3.65
C GLY A 536 -8.91 -21.54 -4.76
N ALA A 537 -8.64 -22.71 -5.30
CA ALA A 537 -9.33 -23.24 -6.48
C ALA A 537 -9.24 -24.77 -6.57
N THR A 538 -10.11 -25.35 -7.40
CA THR A 538 -9.99 -26.73 -7.89
C THR A 538 -9.57 -26.68 -9.35
N ILE A 539 -8.66 -27.56 -9.73
CA ILE A 539 -8.10 -27.66 -11.08
C ILE A 539 -8.69 -28.89 -11.74
N TYR A 540 -9.24 -28.72 -12.93
CA TYR A 540 -9.80 -29.76 -13.75
C TYR A 540 -8.99 -29.92 -15.04
N LYS A 541 -8.95 -31.12 -15.57
CA LYS A 541 -8.34 -31.42 -16.87
C LYS A 541 -9.40 -32.04 -17.79
N VAL A 542 -9.44 -31.62 -19.04
CA VAL A 542 -10.31 -32.20 -20.06
C VAL A 542 -9.85 -33.64 -20.35
N GLN A 543 -10.80 -34.58 -20.38
CA GLN A 543 -10.52 -35.97 -20.68
C GLN A 543 -10.46 -36.16 -22.20
N ASN A 544 -9.34 -36.74 -22.67
CA ASN A 544 -9.26 -37.20 -24.06
C ASN A 544 -10.21 -38.40 -24.25
N ASN A 545 -11.16 -38.28 -25.20
CA ASN A 545 -12.07 -39.34 -25.64
C ASN A 545 -13.27 -39.61 -24.70
N ILE A 546 -14.28 -38.76 -24.74
CA ILE A 546 -15.66 -39.21 -24.70
C ILE A 546 -16.13 -39.15 -26.17
N SER A 547 -15.95 -40.23 -26.92
CA SER A 547 -16.70 -40.44 -28.18
C SER A 547 -18.18 -40.52 -27.79
N PHE A 548 -18.95 -39.50 -28.15
CA PHE A 548 -20.41 -39.50 -28.10
C PHE A 548 -20.96 -40.40 -29.20
#